data_d1bd25e925fc27a801be491e733ce937
#
_entry.id   d1bd25e925fc27a801be491e733ce937
#
_cell.length_a   1.000
_cell.length_b   1.000
_cell.length_c   1.000
_cell.angle_alpha   90.00
_cell.angle_beta   90.00
_cell.angle_gamma   90.00
#
_symmetry.space_group_name_H-M   'P 1'
#
loop_
_entity.id
_entity.type
_entity.pdbx_description
1 polymer ?
#
loop_
_entity_poly.entity_id
_entity_poly.type
_entity_poly.pdbx_seq_one_letter_code
_entity_poly.pdbx_strand_id
1 'polypeptide(L)'
;DLVEMEVRDLLTQYEFPGDKIPIVKGSALKALDGDAEAEKQVLALVAAIDDYIPVPERPVDQPFLMPIEDVFNIEGRGTVATGRVERGVLKKMGEVELVGIRPTAKTTATDIEMFRKLLDEARAGDNVGVLLRGLKKEEVERGQVIAKPGSITPHKKFKAEVYVLSKEEGGRHTPFFTNYRPQFYFRTTDVTGTVKLPEGVEMVMPGDNISIEVELITPIAMEKTIRFAIREGGKTVGAGRVSEILD
;
A
#
# COMPACT_ATOMS: atom_id res chain seq x y z
N ASP A 1 3.65 -28.08 22.57
CA ASP A 1 5.10 -27.83 22.69
C ASP A 1 5.82 -28.05 21.35
N LEU A 2 5.52 -29.13 20.61
CA LEU A 2 6.14 -29.37 19.28
C LEU A 2 5.81 -28.24 18.29
N VAL A 3 4.54 -27.84 18.19
CA VAL A 3 4.10 -26.73 17.30
C VAL A 3 4.77 -25.41 17.70
N GLU A 4 4.95 -25.14 18.99
CA GLU A 4 5.67 -23.94 19.42
C GLU A 4 7.13 -23.95 18.96
N MET A 5 7.82 -25.09 19.07
CA MET A 5 9.19 -25.24 18.57
C MET A 5 9.27 -24.99 17.05
N GLU A 6 8.39 -25.62 16.29
CA GLU A 6 8.33 -25.44 14.83
C GLU A 6 8.07 -23.97 14.44
N VAL A 7 7.17 -23.27 15.16
CA VAL A 7 6.91 -21.84 14.93
C VAL A 7 8.14 -21.00 15.27
N ARG A 8 8.86 -21.29 16.36
CA ARG A 8 10.09 -20.57 16.72
C ARG A 8 11.21 -20.78 15.70
N ASP A 9 11.38 -22.02 15.23
CA ASP A 9 12.35 -22.35 14.19
C ASP A 9 12.01 -21.62 12.89
N LEU A 10 10.75 -21.60 12.48
CA LEU A 10 10.28 -20.88 11.30
C LEU A 10 10.54 -19.37 11.42
N LEU A 11 10.20 -18.76 12.55
CA LEU A 11 10.47 -17.34 12.82
C LEU A 11 11.95 -17.02 12.72
N THR A 12 12.81 -17.89 13.28
CA THR A 12 14.27 -17.74 13.22
C THR A 12 14.80 -17.87 11.78
N GLN A 13 14.24 -18.79 11.00
CA GLN A 13 14.57 -18.93 9.57
C GLN A 13 14.24 -17.67 8.76
N TYR A 14 13.17 -16.95 9.13
CA TYR A 14 12.80 -15.66 8.53
C TYR A 14 13.45 -14.44 9.20
N GLU A 15 14.52 -14.65 9.97
CA GLU A 15 15.30 -13.60 10.66
C GLU A 15 14.52 -12.82 11.73
N PHE A 16 13.44 -13.38 12.25
CA PHE A 16 12.76 -12.87 13.45
C PHE A 16 13.40 -13.48 14.71
N PRO A 17 13.37 -12.79 15.86
CA PRO A 17 13.94 -13.33 17.12
C PRO A 17 13.03 -14.42 17.72
N GLY A 18 12.97 -15.59 17.08
CA GLY A 18 12.07 -16.69 17.41
C GLY A 18 12.11 -17.11 18.88
N ASP A 19 13.29 -17.08 19.51
CA ASP A 19 13.46 -17.41 20.94
C ASP A 19 12.84 -16.38 21.90
N LYS A 20 12.68 -15.11 21.45
CA LYS A 20 12.26 -13.99 22.31
C LYS A 20 10.82 -13.55 22.07
N ILE A 21 10.24 -13.88 20.92
CA ILE A 21 8.87 -13.49 20.60
C ILE A 21 7.90 -14.17 21.57
N PRO A 22 7.01 -13.40 22.23
CA PRO A 22 5.98 -13.98 23.08
C PRO A 22 5.02 -14.83 22.26
N ILE A 23 4.75 -16.04 22.73
CA ILE A 23 3.77 -16.95 22.13
C ILE A 23 2.67 -17.18 23.16
N VAL A 24 1.43 -16.81 22.82
CA VAL A 24 0.25 -17.02 23.67
C VAL A 24 -0.56 -18.17 23.10
N LYS A 25 -0.81 -19.17 23.92
CA LYS A 25 -1.65 -20.35 23.56
C LYS A 25 -3.06 -20.12 24.09
N GLY A 26 -4.07 -20.36 23.25
CA GLY A 26 -5.45 -20.17 23.66
C GLY A 26 -6.46 -20.74 22.69
N SER A 27 -7.72 -20.76 23.11
CA SER A 27 -8.86 -21.14 22.27
C SER A 27 -9.83 -19.95 22.18
N ALA A 28 -9.86 -19.30 21.01
CA ALA A 28 -10.81 -18.22 20.76
C ALA A 28 -12.27 -18.70 20.83
N LEU A 29 -12.56 -19.92 20.39
CA LEU A 29 -13.91 -20.51 20.46
C LEU A 29 -14.38 -20.64 21.92
N LYS A 30 -13.55 -21.23 22.79
CA LYS A 30 -13.91 -21.37 24.21
C LYS A 30 -14.08 -20.00 24.89
N ALA A 31 -13.25 -19.03 24.55
CA ALA A 31 -13.41 -17.67 25.08
C ALA A 31 -14.74 -17.03 24.63
N LEU A 32 -15.13 -17.25 23.37
CA LEU A 32 -16.43 -16.80 22.85
C LEU A 32 -17.63 -17.48 23.55
N ASP A 33 -17.45 -18.74 23.95
CA ASP A 33 -18.44 -19.51 24.70
C ASP A 33 -18.47 -19.19 26.22
N GLY A 34 -17.61 -18.25 26.68
CA GLY A 34 -17.58 -17.76 28.07
C GLY A 34 -16.70 -18.57 29.03
N ASP A 35 -15.74 -19.39 28.50
CA ASP A 35 -14.76 -20.07 29.34
C ASP A 35 -13.76 -19.08 29.94
N ALA A 36 -13.75 -18.94 31.26
CA ALA A 36 -12.96 -17.93 31.97
C ALA A 36 -11.43 -18.07 31.79
N GLU A 37 -10.92 -19.29 31.62
CA GLU A 37 -9.49 -19.50 31.38
C GLU A 37 -9.12 -19.13 29.94
N ALA A 38 -9.97 -19.42 28.96
CA ALA A 38 -9.77 -19.03 27.58
C ALA A 38 -9.87 -17.50 27.41
N GLU A 39 -10.78 -16.83 28.13
CA GLU A 39 -10.85 -15.36 28.15
C GLU A 39 -9.55 -14.72 28.69
N LYS A 40 -8.98 -15.26 29.78
CA LYS A 40 -7.69 -14.78 30.30
C LYS A 40 -6.55 -14.92 29.27
N GLN A 41 -6.57 -16.00 28.46
CA GLN A 41 -5.56 -16.19 27.41
C GLN A 41 -5.72 -15.16 26.30
N VAL A 42 -6.94 -14.79 25.93
CA VAL A 42 -7.19 -13.70 24.96
C VAL A 42 -6.71 -12.35 25.53
N LEU A 43 -6.97 -12.06 26.80
CA LEU A 43 -6.47 -10.84 27.44
C LEU A 43 -4.94 -10.82 27.53
N ALA A 44 -4.31 -11.97 27.81
CA ALA A 44 -2.85 -12.11 27.78
C ALA A 44 -2.26 -11.86 26.38
N LEU A 45 -2.94 -12.27 25.31
CA LEU A 45 -2.53 -11.95 23.94
C LEU A 45 -2.58 -10.45 23.68
N VAL A 46 -3.65 -9.76 24.09
CA VAL A 46 -3.78 -8.31 23.94
C VAL A 46 -2.68 -7.58 24.72
N ALA A 47 -2.42 -7.99 25.96
CA ALA A 47 -1.33 -7.43 26.77
C ALA A 47 0.04 -7.65 26.09
N ALA A 48 0.30 -8.84 25.55
CA ALA A 48 1.54 -9.13 24.84
C ALA A 48 1.70 -8.27 23.58
N ILE A 49 0.62 -7.95 22.87
CA ILE A 49 0.64 -7.01 21.73
C ILE A 49 1.05 -5.61 22.20
N ASP A 50 0.45 -5.11 23.28
CA ASP A 50 0.71 -3.76 23.80
C ASP A 50 2.16 -3.65 24.32
N ASP A 51 2.68 -4.69 24.97
CA ASP A 51 4.02 -4.67 25.58
C ASP A 51 5.14 -4.92 24.57
N TYR A 52 4.90 -5.79 23.59
CA TYR A 52 5.97 -6.27 22.71
C TYR A 52 6.07 -5.52 21.40
N ILE A 53 4.96 -5.08 20.81
CA ILE A 53 4.97 -4.42 19.49
C ILE A 53 5.27 -2.93 19.67
N PRO A 54 6.42 -2.43 19.15
CA PRO A 54 6.74 -1.01 19.25
C PRO A 54 5.76 -0.17 18.43
N VAL A 55 5.42 1.01 18.93
CA VAL A 55 4.66 1.99 18.16
C VAL A 55 5.48 2.40 16.93
N PRO A 56 4.94 2.23 15.70
CA PRO A 56 5.69 2.59 14.49
C PRO A 56 5.93 4.09 14.40
N GLU A 57 7.09 4.48 13.89
CA GLU A 57 7.34 5.86 13.53
C GLU A 57 6.38 6.30 12.43
N ARG A 58 5.75 7.47 12.63
CA ARG A 58 4.81 8.05 11.69
C ARG A 58 5.46 9.26 10.99
N PRO A 59 5.59 9.26 9.66
CA PRO A 59 6.22 10.36 8.91
C PRO A 59 5.28 11.58 8.80
N VAL A 60 5.01 12.24 9.93
CA VAL A 60 4.07 13.39 10.02
C VAL A 60 4.66 14.70 9.48
N ASP A 61 5.98 14.82 9.43
CA ASP A 61 6.67 16.04 8.98
C ASP A 61 6.77 16.16 7.45
N GLN A 62 6.37 15.12 6.72
CA GLN A 62 6.34 15.10 5.25
C GLN A 62 5.03 15.73 4.72
N PRO A 63 5.02 16.18 3.45
CA PRO A 63 3.78 16.63 2.82
C PRO A 63 2.71 15.52 2.84
N PHE A 64 1.47 15.88 3.21
CA PHE A 64 0.36 14.95 3.30
C PHE A 64 0.14 14.16 2.01
N LEU A 65 -0.08 12.86 2.14
CA LEU A 65 -0.45 11.97 1.06
C LEU A 65 -1.29 10.80 1.60
N MET A 66 -2.43 10.56 0.95
CA MET A 66 -3.34 9.45 1.23
C MET A 66 -3.78 8.79 -0.09
N PRO A 67 -3.39 7.54 -0.36
CA PRO A 67 -3.94 6.77 -1.47
C PRO A 67 -5.43 6.50 -1.26
N ILE A 68 -6.22 6.64 -2.31
CA ILE A 68 -7.67 6.35 -2.28
C ILE A 68 -7.89 4.85 -2.43
N GLU A 69 -8.55 4.25 -1.44
CA GLU A 69 -8.93 2.84 -1.42
C GLU A 69 -10.36 2.62 -1.91
N ASP A 70 -11.28 3.49 -1.48
CA ASP A 70 -12.68 3.44 -1.91
C ASP A 70 -13.32 4.83 -1.94
N VAL A 71 -14.44 4.95 -2.67
CA VAL A 71 -15.17 6.21 -2.85
C VAL A 71 -16.66 6.00 -2.64
N PHE A 72 -17.22 6.76 -1.72
CA PHE A 72 -18.63 6.72 -1.36
C PHE A 72 -19.30 8.06 -1.65
N ASN A 73 -20.58 8.02 -1.98
CA ASN A 73 -21.44 9.21 -1.98
C ASN A 73 -22.35 9.14 -0.76
N ILE A 74 -22.32 10.18 0.08
CA ILE A 74 -23.22 10.33 1.22
C ILE A 74 -24.29 11.34 0.83
N GLU A 75 -25.54 10.90 0.80
CA GLU A 75 -26.66 11.73 0.46
C GLU A 75 -26.73 12.98 1.36
N GLY A 76 -26.86 14.16 0.74
CA GLY A 76 -26.87 15.45 1.44
C GLY A 76 -25.52 15.96 1.96
N ARG A 77 -24.43 15.15 1.91
CA ARG A 77 -23.08 15.55 2.36
C ARG A 77 -22.07 15.65 1.21
N GLY A 78 -22.08 14.71 0.27
CA GLY A 78 -21.18 14.70 -0.88
C GLY A 78 -20.31 13.47 -0.98
N THR A 79 -19.19 13.60 -1.69
CA THR A 79 -18.25 12.51 -1.98
C THR A 79 -17.23 12.35 -0.87
N VAL A 80 -17.11 11.13 -0.36
CA VAL A 80 -16.12 10.72 0.63
C VAL A 80 -15.14 9.74 -0.01
N ALA A 81 -13.85 10.04 0.07
CA ALA A 81 -12.79 9.13 -0.30
C ALA A 81 -12.17 8.55 0.99
N THR A 82 -12.00 7.23 1.03
CA THR A 82 -11.38 6.53 2.16
C THR A 82 -10.00 6.05 1.80
N GLY A 83 -9.13 5.96 2.79
CA GLY A 83 -7.80 5.43 2.65
C GLY A 83 -6.97 5.55 3.93
N ARG A 84 -5.80 4.96 3.88
CA ARG A 84 -4.80 5.11 4.93
C ARG A 84 -3.88 6.28 4.60
N VAL A 85 -3.70 7.18 5.55
CA VAL A 85 -2.71 8.26 5.42
C VAL A 85 -1.31 7.66 5.38
N GLU A 86 -0.62 7.80 4.24
CA GLU A 86 0.73 7.29 4.02
C GLU A 86 1.77 8.14 4.75
N ARG A 87 1.61 9.47 4.68
CA ARG A 87 2.51 10.45 5.32
C ARG A 87 1.82 11.79 5.55
N GLY A 88 2.43 12.61 6.41
CA GLY A 88 2.00 13.97 6.70
C GLY A 88 0.77 14.06 7.58
N VAL A 89 0.22 15.27 7.62
CA VAL A 89 -0.99 15.63 8.38
C VAL A 89 -1.94 16.41 7.48
N LEU A 90 -3.21 16.01 7.48
CA LEU A 90 -4.31 16.74 6.85
C LEU A 90 -5.17 17.35 7.94
N LYS A 91 -5.38 18.66 7.91
CA LYS A 91 -6.33 19.35 8.78
C LYS A 91 -7.69 19.48 8.10
N LYS A 92 -8.75 19.42 8.88
CA LYS A 92 -10.09 19.80 8.44
C LYS A 92 -10.07 21.17 7.76
N MET A 93 -10.82 21.35 6.68
CA MET A 93 -10.82 22.51 5.80
C MET A 93 -9.49 22.76 5.06
N GLY A 94 -8.58 21.80 5.05
CA GLY A 94 -7.33 21.86 4.30
C GLY A 94 -7.53 21.76 2.79
N GLU A 95 -6.75 22.52 2.03
CA GLU A 95 -6.69 22.39 0.57
C GLU A 95 -5.91 21.13 0.20
N VAL A 96 -6.42 20.39 -0.78
CA VAL A 96 -5.83 19.15 -1.29
C VAL A 96 -5.96 19.06 -2.81
N GLU A 97 -5.14 18.19 -3.40
CA GLU A 97 -5.24 17.80 -4.82
C GLU A 97 -5.50 16.30 -4.93
N LEU A 98 -6.34 15.92 -5.91
CA LEU A 98 -6.45 14.54 -6.38
C LEU A 98 -5.48 14.37 -7.54
N VAL A 99 -4.57 13.42 -7.43
CA VAL A 99 -3.49 13.24 -8.40
C VAL A 99 -3.47 11.80 -8.91
N GLY A 100 -3.25 11.64 -10.21
CA GLY A 100 -3.16 10.34 -10.89
C GLY A 100 -4.45 9.93 -11.59
N ILE A 101 -4.35 9.04 -12.56
CA ILE A 101 -5.42 8.47 -13.39
C ILE A 101 -6.14 9.52 -14.24
N ARG A 102 -6.65 10.55 -13.60
CA ARG A 102 -7.39 11.68 -14.21
C ARG A 102 -6.58 12.99 -14.14
N PRO A 103 -6.99 14.03 -14.87
CA PRO A 103 -6.40 15.36 -14.68
C PRO A 103 -6.47 15.77 -13.20
N THR A 104 -5.37 16.36 -12.71
CA THR A 104 -5.27 16.81 -11.32
C THR A 104 -6.38 17.81 -10.99
N ALA A 105 -7.12 17.55 -9.92
CA ALA A 105 -8.22 18.38 -9.44
C ALA A 105 -7.92 18.93 -8.05
N LYS A 106 -8.15 20.23 -7.86
CA LYS A 106 -8.03 20.90 -6.55
C LYS A 106 -9.37 20.89 -5.83
N THR A 107 -9.34 20.63 -4.52
CA THR A 107 -10.52 20.65 -3.67
C THR A 107 -10.16 20.97 -2.23
N THR A 108 -11.16 20.94 -1.35
CA THR A 108 -11.00 21.14 0.10
C THR A 108 -11.52 19.90 0.82
N ALA A 109 -10.74 19.39 1.77
CA ALA A 109 -11.15 18.36 2.71
C ALA A 109 -12.05 19.00 3.79
N THR A 110 -13.37 18.98 3.61
CA THR A 110 -14.30 19.69 4.50
C THR A 110 -14.50 19.01 5.84
N ASP A 111 -14.48 17.69 5.85
CA ASP A 111 -14.55 16.88 7.06
C ASP A 111 -13.61 15.68 6.96
N ILE A 112 -13.19 15.19 8.12
CA ILE A 112 -12.39 13.98 8.28
C ILE A 112 -13.09 13.11 9.32
N GLU A 113 -13.28 11.84 9.00
CA GLU A 113 -13.98 10.90 9.89
C GLU A 113 -13.19 9.61 10.06
N MET A 114 -13.09 9.12 11.29
CA MET A 114 -12.52 7.82 11.64
C MET A 114 -13.41 7.14 12.67
N PHE A 115 -13.82 5.89 12.42
CA PHE A 115 -14.72 5.12 13.31
C PHE A 115 -15.98 5.88 13.74
N ARG A 116 -16.63 6.58 12.79
CA ARG A 116 -17.83 7.41 13.00
C ARG A 116 -17.62 8.62 13.95
N LYS A 117 -16.37 9.05 14.11
CA LYS A 117 -16.02 10.25 14.87
C LYS A 117 -15.38 11.26 13.92
N LEU A 118 -15.84 12.50 14.00
CA LEU A 118 -15.23 13.62 13.28
C LEU A 118 -13.90 13.97 13.95
N LEU A 119 -12.89 14.22 13.11
CA LEU A 119 -11.55 14.60 13.53
C LEU A 119 -11.22 16.01 13.03
N ASP A 120 -10.42 16.74 13.79
CA ASP A 120 -9.86 18.01 13.35
C ASP A 120 -8.69 17.83 12.40
N GLU A 121 -7.99 16.70 12.50
CA GLU A 121 -6.90 16.33 11.61
C GLU A 121 -6.75 14.82 11.47
N ALA A 122 -6.15 14.38 10.35
CA ALA A 122 -5.67 13.01 10.11
C ALA A 122 -4.16 13.00 10.00
N ARG A 123 -3.50 12.00 10.57
CA ARG A 123 -2.04 11.85 10.62
C ARG A 123 -1.60 10.56 9.94
N ALA A 124 -0.35 10.54 9.52
CA ALA A 124 0.28 9.32 8.97
C ALA A 124 -0.08 8.08 9.81
N GLY A 125 -0.56 7.03 9.14
CA GLY A 125 -1.01 5.77 9.76
C GLY A 125 -2.50 5.69 10.06
N ASP A 126 -3.24 6.80 10.05
CA ASP A 126 -4.69 6.79 10.30
C ASP A 126 -5.46 6.29 9.06
N ASN A 127 -6.48 5.46 9.28
CA ASN A 127 -7.46 5.10 8.25
C ASN A 127 -8.66 6.04 8.38
N VAL A 128 -8.90 6.85 7.37
CA VAL A 128 -9.91 7.92 7.44
C VAL A 128 -10.79 7.98 6.19
N GLY A 129 -11.98 8.53 6.37
CA GLY A 129 -12.82 9.05 5.30
C GLY A 129 -12.66 10.57 5.22
N VAL A 130 -12.35 11.07 4.04
CA VAL A 130 -12.21 12.51 3.76
C VAL A 130 -13.36 12.98 2.89
N LEU A 131 -14.15 13.92 3.39
CA LEU A 131 -15.24 14.56 2.63
C LEU A 131 -14.66 15.64 1.73
N LEU A 132 -14.87 15.50 0.42
CA LEU A 132 -14.31 16.36 -0.62
C LEU A 132 -15.36 17.35 -1.13
N ARG A 133 -15.01 18.64 -1.16
CA ARG A 133 -15.92 19.71 -1.59
C ARG A 133 -16.08 19.72 -3.12
N GLY A 134 -17.33 19.74 -3.59
CA GLY A 134 -17.66 20.05 -4.99
C GLY A 134 -17.25 19.00 -6.01
N LEU A 135 -16.82 17.82 -5.58
CA LEU A 135 -16.52 16.70 -6.45
C LEU A 135 -17.63 15.67 -6.41
N LYS A 136 -18.01 15.15 -7.57
CA LYS A 136 -18.93 14.02 -7.69
C LYS A 136 -18.17 12.71 -7.54
N LYS A 137 -18.89 11.64 -7.15
CA LYS A 137 -18.30 10.30 -7.01
C LYS A 137 -17.56 9.84 -8.27
N GLU A 138 -18.10 10.15 -9.45
CA GLU A 138 -17.56 9.77 -10.74
C GLU A 138 -16.26 10.52 -11.12
N GLU A 139 -15.93 11.58 -10.40
CA GLU A 139 -14.70 12.37 -10.59
C GLU A 139 -13.55 11.90 -9.70
N VAL A 140 -13.85 11.04 -8.73
CA VAL A 140 -12.88 10.48 -7.77
C VAL A 140 -12.78 8.98 -7.98
N GLU A 141 -11.56 8.44 -8.02
CA GLU A 141 -11.33 7.05 -8.41
C GLU A 141 -10.30 6.38 -7.49
N ARG A 142 -10.55 5.11 -7.16
CA ARG A 142 -9.55 4.29 -6.46
C ARG A 142 -8.24 4.29 -7.25
N GLY A 143 -7.12 4.46 -6.54
CA GLY A 143 -5.80 4.53 -7.14
C GLY A 143 -5.27 5.94 -7.40
N GLN A 144 -6.13 6.96 -7.37
CA GLN A 144 -5.68 8.34 -7.20
C GLN A 144 -5.12 8.52 -5.78
N VAL A 145 -4.39 9.59 -5.56
CA VAL A 145 -4.00 10.02 -4.21
C VAL A 145 -4.60 11.37 -3.88
N ILE A 146 -4.96 11.58 -2.62
CA ILE A 146 -5.21 12.90 -2.06
C ILE A 146 -3.89 13.39 -1.48
N ALA A 147 -3.41 14.53 -1.94
CA ALA A 147 -2.10 15.04 -1.56
C ALA A 147 -2.14 16.54 -1.22
N LYS A 148 -1.12 17.00 -0.50
CA LYS A 148 -0.88 18.43 -0.35
C LYS A 148 -0.65 19.05 -1.74
N PRO A 149 -1.27 20.18 -2.08
CA PRO A 149 -1.11 20.80 -3.39
C PRO A 149 0.36 20.97 -3.82
N GLY A 150 0.66 20.48 -5.05
CA GLY A 150 1.98 20.57 -5.65
C GLY A 150 3.06 19.65 -5.06
N SER A 151 2.70 18.73 -4.16
CA SER A 151 3.69 17.85 -3.50
C SER A 151 3.99 16.56 -4.25
N ILE A 152 3.16 16.16 -5.20
CA ILE A 152 3.36 14.99 -6.06
C ILE A 152 2.72 15.25 -7.42
N THR A 153 3.27 14.65 -8.47
CA THR A 153 2.81 14.79 -9.86
C THR A 153 2.46 13.43 -10.47
N PRO A 154 1.55 13.40 -11.48
CA PRO A 154 1.25 12.18 -12.19
C PRO A 154 2.26 11.92 -13.31
N HIS A 155 2.73 10.68 -13.46
CA HIS A 155 3.72 10.27 -14.45
C HIS A 155 3.34 8.95 -15.12
N LYS A 156 3.82 8.75 -16.35
CA LYS A 156 3.66 7.52 -17.14
C LYS A 156 4.96 6.79 -17.37
N LYS A 157 6.07 7.51 -17.50
CA LYS A 157 7.36 6.95 -17.92
C LYS A 157 8.37 6.99 -16.80
N PHE A 158 8.99 5.86 -16.54
CA PHE A 158 9.99 5.75 -15.50
C PHE A 158 10.99 4.62 -15.75
N LYS A 159 12.15 4.74 -15.10
CA LYS A 159 13.08 3.60 -14.92
C LYS A 159 12.89 2.98 -13.55
N ALA A 160 13.11 1.70 -13.46
CA ALA A 160 12.99 0.96 -12.21
C ALA A 160 14.01 -0.16 -12.11
N GLU A 161 14.48 -0.39 -10.89
CA GLU A 161 15.18 -1.62 -10.52
C GLU A 161 14.14 -2.67 -10.13
N VAL A 162 14.21 -3.82 -10.78
CA VAL A 162 13.22 -4.89 -10.66
C VAL A 162 13.90 -6.21 -10.35
N TYR A 163 13.33 -6.94 -9.40
CA TYR A 163 13.59 -8.34 -9.15
C TYR A 163 12.44 -9.18 -9.73
N VAL A 164 12.78 -10.12 -10.59
CA VAL A 164 11.83 -11.06 -11.18
C VAL A 164 11.79 -12.33 -10.35
N LEU A 165 10.64 -12.62 -9.74
CA LEU A 165 10.49 -13.80 -8.88
C LEU A 165 10.82 -15.09 -9.63
N SER A 166 11.60 -15.95 -9.00
CA SER A 166 11.90 -17.28 -9.49
C SER A 166 10.68 -18.21 -9.48
N LYS A 167 10.78 -19.36 -10.10
CA LYS A 167 9.72 -20.38 -10.09
C LYS A 167 9.43 -20.87 -8.67
N GLU A 168 10.47 -21.07 -7.87
CA GLU A 168 10.40 -21.54 -6.49
C GLU A 168 9.68 -20.54 -5.58
N GLU A 169 9.80 -19.25 -5.89
CA GLU A 169 9.09 -18.15 -5.20
C GLU A 169 7.65 -17.94 -5.71
N GLY A 170 7.16 -18.81 -6.58
CA GLY A 170 5.83 -18.70 -7.18
C GLY A 170 5.73 -17.73 -8.36
N GLY A 171 6.86 -17.29 -8.88
CA GLY A 171 6.98 -16.40 -10.03
C GLY A 171 6.78 -17.08 -11.38
N ARG A 172 7.37 -16.50 -12.41
CA ARG A 172 7.31 -16.99 -13.79
C ARG A 172 8.15 -18.27 -14.00
N HIS A 173 7.81 -19.05 -15.02
CA HIS A 173 8.60 -20.20 -15.47
C HIS A 173 9.36 -19.91 -16.78
N THR A 174 9.03 -18.81 -17.45
CA THR A 174 9.56 -18.44 -18.76
C THR A 174 10.12 -17.03 -18.73
N PRO A 175 11.14 -16.72 -19.54
CA PRO A 175 11.66 -15.36 -19.67
C PRO A 175 10.58 -14.42 -20.25
N PHE A 176 10.82 -13.11 -20.13
CA PHE A 176 10.10 -12.11 -20.89
C PHE A 176 11.06 -11.24 -21.70
N PHE A 177 10.51 -10.56 -22.69
CA PHE A 177 11.24 -9.78 -23.69
C PHE A 177 10.76 -8.32 -23.67
N THR A 178 11.44 -7.45 -24.41
CA THR A 178 10.95 -6.10 -24.71
C THR A 178 9.51 -6.16 -25.25
N ASN A 179 8.69 -5.17 -24.87
CA ASN A 179 7.25 -5.10 -25.11
C ASN A 179 6.38 -6.05 -24.25
N TYR A 180 6.95 -6.68 -23.23
CA TYR A 180 6.15 -7.35 -22.20
C TYR A 180 5.20 -6.36 -21.52
N ARG A 181 3.93 -6.76 -21.33
CA ARG A 181 2.85 -5.89 -20.86
C ARG A 181 2.12 -6.44 -19.63
N PRO A 182 2.75 -6.47 -18.46
CA PRO A 182 2.11 -6.87 -17.21
C PRO A 182 1.30 -5.74 -16.59
N GLN A 183 0.71 -6.03 -15.44
CA GLN A 183 0.12 -5.04 -14.53
C GLN A 183 1.15 -4.60 -13.49
N PHE A 184 1.25 -3.30 -13.30
CA PHE A 184 2.07 -2.65 -12.28
C PHE A 184 1.18 -2.16 -11.16
N TYR A 185 1.40 -2.70 -9.96
CA TYR A 185 0.62 -2.37 -8.77
C TYR A 185 1.34 -1.32 -7.95
N PHE A 186 0.82 -0.10 -7.98
CA PHE A 186 1.29 1.02 -7.17
C PHE A 186 0.23 1.38 -6.13
N ARG A 187 0.59 1.41 -4.86
CA ARG A 187 -0.36 1.73 -3.77
C ARG A 187 -1.67 0.94 -3.89
N THR A 188 -2.75 1.59 -4.29
CA THR A 188 -4.11 1.02 -4.36
C THR A 188 -4.60 0.75 -5.77
N THR A 189 -3.76 0.97 -6.80
CA THR A 189 -4.12 0.79 -8.20
C THR A 189 -3.21 -0.18 -8.93
N ASP A 190 -3.74 -0.78 -9.98
CA ASP A 190 -3.00 -1.53 -10.98
C ASP A 190 -3.16 -0.86 -12.34
N VAL A 191 -2.04 -0.74 -13.06
CA VAL A 191 -2.00 -0.14 -14.39
C VAL A 191 -1.16 -1.00 -15.31
N THR A 192 -1.68 -1.29 -16.50
CA THR A 192 -0.90 -1.96 -17.53
C THR A 192 0.24 -1.06 -18.01
N GLY A 193 1.44 -1.60 -18.07
CA GLY A 193 2.61 -0.89 -18.60
C GLY A 193 3.37 -1.74 -19.59
N THR A 194 4.05 -1.10 -20.53
CA THR A 194 4.95 -1.73 -21.50
C THR A 194 6.37 -1.63 -21.00
N VAL A 195 7.06 -2.77 -20.93
CA VAL A 195 8.46 -2.88 -20.52
C VAL A 195 9.38 -2.72 -21.72
N LYS A 196 10.41 -1.91 -21.59
CA LYS A 196 11.52 -1.81 -22.51
C LYS A 196 12.80 -2.23 -21.77
N LEU A 197 13.50 -3.21 -22.32
CA LEU A 197 14.76 -3.71 -21.77
C LEU A 197 15.92 -2.79 -22.18
N PRO A 198 17.00 -2.76 -21.39
CA PRO A 198 18.22 -2.04 -21.72
C PRO A 198 18.82 -2.54 -23.04
N GLU A 199 19.59 -1.69 -23.69
CA GLU A 199 20.32 -2.04 -24.92
C GLU A 199 21.27 -3.22 -24.65
N GLY A 200 21.25 -4.21 -25.55
CA GLY A 200 22.04 -5.43 -25.44
C GLY A 200 21.42 -6.55 -24.58
N VAL A 201 20.27 -6.31 -23.95
CA VAL A 201 19.53 -7.34 -23.20
C VAL A 201 18.36 -7.84 -24.05
N GLU A 202 18.44 -9.08 -24.47
CA GLU A 202 17.39 -9.69 -25.31
C GLU A 202 16.21 -10.19 -24.45
N MET A 203 16.48 -10.78 -23.29
CA MET A 203 15.47 -11.37 -22.40
C MET A 203 15.85 -11.22 -20.94
N VAL A 204 14.86 -11.38 -20.07
CA VAL A 204 15.01 -11.42 -18.60
C VAL A 204 14.49 -12.75 -18.08
N MET A 205 15.30 -13.43 -17.29
CA MET A 205 14.97 -14.72 -16.69
C MET A 205 14.32 -14.57 -15.32
N PRO A 206 13.48 -15.53 -14.89
CA PRO A 206 13.09 -15.63 -13.49
C PRO A 206 14.31 -15.73 -12.57
N GLY A 207 14.34 -14.92 -11.49
CA GLY A 207 15.48 -14.81 -10.57
C GLY A 207 16.42 -13.62 -10.87
N ASP A 208 16.26 -12.94 -12.01
CA ASP A 208 17.11 -11.81 -12.38
C ASP A 208 16.77 -10.53 -11.63
N ASN A 209 17.82 -9.72 -11.38
CA ASN A 209 17.71 -8.31 -11.03
C ASN A 209 18.09 -7.47 -12.25
N ILE A 210 17.22 -6.53 -12.61
CA ILE A 210 17.44 -5.72 -13.81
C ILE A 210 16.86 -4.32 -13.70
N SER A 211 17.52 -3.36 -14.35
CA SER A 211 16.96 -2.03 -14.59
C SER A 211 16.13 -2.04 -15.87
N ILE A 212 14.88 -1.60 -15.81
CA ILE A 212 13.96 -1.53 -16.96
C ILE A 212 13.38 -0.13 -17.12
N GLU A 213 13.00 0.21 -18.36
CA GLU A 213 12.12 1.34 -18.65
C GLU A 213 10.68 0.86 -18.75
N VAL A 214 9.75 1.62 -18.19
CA VAL A 214 8.31 1.30 -18.24
C VAL A 214 7.53 2.51 -18.72
N GLU A 215 6.56 2.25 -19.61
CA GLU A 215 5.55 3.22 -20.01
C GLU A 215 4.16 2.69 -19.66
N LEU A 216 3.49 3.36 -18.69
CA LEU A 216 2.12 3.03 -18.27
C LEU A 216 1.10 3.57 -19.26
N ILE A 217 -0.02 2.88 -19.41
CA ILE A 217 -1.14 3.35 -20.24
C ILE A 217 -1.86 4.55 -19.62
N THR A 218 -1.81 4.68 -18.28
CA THR A 218 -2.48 5.75 -17.52
C THR A 218 -1.47 6.39 -16.56
N PRO A 219 -1.47 7.74 -16.40
CA PRO A 219 -0.58 8.40 -15.45
C PRO A 219 -1.00 8.07 -14.01
N ILE A 220 -0.05 7.86 -13.13
CA ILE A 220 -0.28 7.66 -11.70
C ILE A 220 0.53 8.65 -10.88
N ALA A 221 0.08 8.97 -9.67
CA ALA A 221 0.87 9.75 -8.72
C ALA A 221 2.15 9.01 -8.37
N MET A 222 3.28 9.52 -8.83
CA MET A 222 4.57 8.83 -8.76
C MET A 222 5.66 9.73 -8.19
N GLU A 223 6.60 9.12 -7.49
CA GLU A 223 7.83 9.75 -7.01
C GLU A 223 8.98 8.74 -7.04
N LYS A 224 10.20 9.23 -7.02
CA LYS A 224 11.39 8.35 -6.91
C LYS A 224 11.27 7.49 -5.66
N THR A 225 11.82 6.29 -5.73
CA THR A 225 11.86 5.29 -4.65
C THR A 225 10.54 4.61 -4.33
N ILE A 226 9.41 4.99 -4.94
CA ILE A 226 8.16 4.25 -4.75
C ILE A 226 8.32 2.80 -5.19
N ARG A 227 7.81 1.89 -4.38
CA ARG A 227 7.80 0.45 -4.68
C ARG A 227 6.54 0.05 -5.42
N PHE A 228 6.67 -1.00 -6.21
CA PHE A 228 5.54 -1.60 -6.92
C PHE A 228 5.72 -3.12 -7.06
N ALA A 229 4.60 -3.81 -7.25
CA ALA A 229 4.61 -5.21 -7.66
C ALA A 229 4.28 -5.32 -9.15
N ILE A 230 4.84 -6.34 -9.81
CA ILE A 230 4.50 -6.72 -11.16
C ILE A 230 3.64 -7.98 -11.09
N ARG A 231 2.47 -7.95 -11.72
CA ARG A 231 1.52 -9.06 -11.69
C ARG A 231 1.08 -9.49 -13.09
N GLU A 232 0.84 -10.77 -13.21
CA GLU A 232 0.37 -11.42 -14.43
C GLU A 232 -0.66 -12.48 -14.03
N GLY A 233 -1.85 -12.43 -14.64
CA GLY A 233 -2.91 -13.39 -14.33
C GLY A 233 -3.26 -13.52 -12.85
N GLY A 234 -3.18 -12.42 -12.08
CA GLY A 234 -3.45 -12.41 -10.64
C GLY A 234 -2.29 -12.87 -9.73
N LYS A 235 -1.16 -13.33 -10.31
CA LYS A 235 0.04 -13.74 -9.56
C LYS A 235 1.10 -12.63 -9.58
N THR A 236 1.77 -12.41 -8.46
CA THR A 236 2.95 -11.54 -8.40
C THR A 236 4.13 -12.28 -9.05
N VAL A 237 4.72 -11.66 -10.07
CA VAL A 237 5.84 -12.22 -10.83
C VAL A 237 7.12 -11.39 -10.69
N GLY A 238 7.06 -10.27 -10.00
CA GLY A 238 8.21 -9.43 -9.71
C GLY A 238 7.86 -8.30 -8.79
N ALA A 239 8.89 -7.64 -8.29
CA ALA A 239 8.78 -6.42 -7.49
C ALA A 239 9.86 -5.43 -7.91
N GLY A 240 9.59 -4.15 -7.79
CA GLY A 240 10.54 -3.12 -8.18
C GLY A 240 10.39 -1.83 -7.40
N ARG A 241 11.32 -0.94 -7.68
CA ARG A 241 11.36 0.42 -7.15
C ARG A 241 11.71 1.40 -8.25
N VAL A 242 10.97 2.50 -8.35
CA VAL A 242 11.25 3.57 -9.30
C VAL A 242 12.60 4.22 -8.98
N SER A 243 13.51 4.21 -9.93
CA SER A 243 14.84 4.85 -9.81
C SER A 243 14.85 6.26 -10.42
N GLU A 244 14.13 6.46 -11.54
CA GLU A 244 14.10 7.73 -12.26
C GLU A 244 12.74 7.93 -12.93
N ILE A 245 12.22 9.16 -12.94
CA ILE A 245 11.03 9.59 -13.70
C ILE A 245 11.51 10.21 -14.99
N LEU A 246 10.86 9.86 -16.13
CA LEU A 246 11.31 10.20 -17.48
C LEU A 246 10.41 11.21 -18.21
N ASP A 247 9.22 11.55 -17.69
CA ASP A 247 8.24 12.49 -18.26
C ASP A 247 7.83 13.62 -17.31
#